data_f5fa001c748231ce4f7169e9e51c1b10
#
_entry.id   f5fa001c748231ce4f7169e9e51c1b10
#
_cell.length_a   1.000
_cell.length_b   1.000
_cell.length_c   1.000
_cell.angle_alpha   90.00
_cell.angle_beta   90.00
_cell.angle_gamma   90.00
#
_symmetry.space_group_name_H-M   'P 1'
#
loop_
_entity.id
_entity.type
_entity.pdbx_description
1 polymer ?
#
loop_
_entity_poly.entity_id
_entity_poly.type
_entity_poly.pdbx_seq_one_letter_code
_entity_poly.pdbx_strand_id
1 'polypeptide(L)'
;MAEAKIVVIYPRPTDVDAFEKAYVEEHVPLAMEKIKGMSKFAATKVVGTPDGSTPPFYRIAELYFPSMEALQQCAASASTQEAVAHAFAISTGGPPIVLVSEEETTKF
;
A
#
# COMPACT_ATOMS: atom_id res chain seq x y z
N MET A 1 -0.50 22.51 -1.96
CA MET A 1 -0.72 21.84 -0.67
C MET A 1 -0.26 20.40 -0.75
N ALA A 2 0.35 19.91 0.31
CA ALA A 2 0.76 18.50 0.37
C ALA A 2 -0.47 17.61 0.57
N GLU A 3 -0.48 16.48 -0.10
CA GLU A 3 -1.50 15.45 0.11
C GLU A 3 -1.02 14.48 1.17
N ALA A 4 -1.90 14.11 2.09
CA ALA A 4 -1.60 13.10 3.10
C ALA A 4 -1.81 11.72 2.50
N LYS A 5 -0.87 10.80 2.74
CA LYS A 5 -1.02 9.44 2.25
C LYS A 5 -0.32 8.42 3.14
N ILE A 6 -0.84 7.20 3.10
CA ILE A 6 -0.18 6.04 3.68
C ILE A 6 0.47 5.30 2.52
N VAL A 7 1.75 4.98 2.67
CA VAL A 7 2.50 4.20 1.68
C VAL A 7 2.78 2.83 2.28
N VAL A 8 2.42 1.77 1.56
CA VAL A 8 2.68 0.39 1.98
C VAL A 8 3.59 -0.24 0.94
N ILE A 9 4.78 -0.67 1.38
CA ILE A 9 5.78 -1.23 0.47
C ILE A 9 5.98 -2.71 0.84
N TYR A 10 5.69 -3.60 -0.11
CA TYR A 10 5.82 -5.04 0.10
C TYR A 10 7.17 -5.53 -0.39
N PRO A 11 7.97 -6.18 0.47
CA PRO A 11 9.19 -6.85 0.01
C PRO A 11 8.88 -7.88 -1.07
N ARG A 12 9.87 -8.17 -1.92
CA ARG A 12 9.67 -9.16 -2.97
C ARG A 12 9.25 -10.50 -2.34
N PRO A 13 8.08 -11.05 -2.76
CA PRO A 13 7.57 -12.27 -2.13
C PRO A 13 8.39 -13.50 -2.54
N THR A 14 8.31 -14.55 -1.74
CA THR A 14 8.97 -15.83 -2.04
C THR A 14 8.33 -16.51 -3.25
N ASP A 15 7.03 -16.30 -3.46
CA ASP A 15 6.28 -16.80 -4.61
C ASP A 15 5.48 -15.63 -5.18
N VAL A 16 5.99 -15.05 -6.26
CA VAL A 16 5.40 -13.85 -6.87
C VAL A 16 3.98 -14.11 -7.35
N ASP A 17 3.74 -15.26 -8.01
CA ASP A 17 2.41 -15.55 -8.55
C ASP A 17 1.37 -15.74 -7.45
N ALA A 18 1.73 -16.42 -6.37
CA ALA A 18 0.84 -16.61 -5.23
C ALA A 18 0.55 -15.29 -4.53
N PHE A 19 1.56 -14.44 -4.35
CA PHE A 19 1.38 -13.13 -3.76
C PHE A 19 0.48 -12.25 -4.62
N GLU A 20 0.73 -12.22 -5.92
CA GLU A 20 -0.04 -11.38 -6.84
C GLU A 20 -1.52 -11.77 -6.82
N LYS A 21 -1.79 -13.07 -6.80
CA LYS A 21 -3.16 -13.56 -6.71
C LYS A 21 -3.84 -13.12 -5.41
N ALA A 22 -3.16 -13.31 -4.28
CA ALA A 22 -3.71 -12.91 -2.98
C ALA A 22 -3.88 -11.39 -2.91
N TYR A 23 -2.94 -10.63 -3.45
CA TYR A 23 -2.99 -9.19 -3.43
C TYR A 23 -4.17 -8.65 -4.25
N VAL A 24 -4.27 -9.07 -5.51
CA VAL A 24 -5.27 -8.54 -6.45
C VAL A 24 -6.67 -9.08 -6.15
N GLU A 25 -6.79 -10.38 -5.85
CA GLU A 25 -8.10 -11.03 -5.69
C GLU A 25 -8.68 -10.93 -4.28
N GLU A 26 -7.83 -10.79 -3.26
CA GLU A 26 -8.27 -10.79 -1.87
C GLU A 26 -7.98 -9.48 -1.16
N HIS A 27 -6.74 -9.01 -1.20
CA HIS A 27 -6.32 -7.86 -0.40
C HIS A 27 -6.90 -6.54 -0.91
N VAL A 28 -6.82 -6.26 -2.21
CA VAL A 28 -7.31 -4.99 -2.75
C VAL A 28 -8.81 -4.84 -2.55
N PRO A 29 -9.65 -5.87 -2.82
CA PRO A 29 -11.08 -5.77 -2.50
C PRO A 29 -11.35 -5.57 -1.02
N LEU A 30 -10.60 -6.24 -0.15
CA LEU A 30 -10.74 -6.07 1.30
C LEU A 30 -10.38 -4.64 1.71
N ALA A 31 -9.29 -4.10 1.17
CA ALA A 31 -8.88 -2.73 1.45
C ALA A 31 -9.94 -1.72 1.02
N MET A 32 -10.55 -1.92 -0.16
CA MET A 32 -11.62 -1.05 -0.64
C MET A 32 -12.85 -1.09 0.27
N GLU A 33 -13.14 -2.24 0.86
CA GLU A 33 -14.26 -2.39 1.78
C GLU A 33 -13.97 -1.81 3.17
N LYS A 34 -12.76 -2.04 3.69
CA LYS A 34 -12.42 -1.77 5.09
C LYS A 34 -11.80 -0.40 5.34
N ILE A 35 -11.10 0.14 4.35
CA ILE A 35 -10.42 1.43 4.51
C ILE A 35 -11.29 2.53 3.95
N LYS A 36 -11.79 3.40 4.84
CA LYS A 36 -12.73 4.46 4.48
C LYS A 36 -12.06 5.83 4.52
N GLY A 37 -12.59 6.76 3.73
CA GLY A 37 -12.13 8.14 3.72
C GLY A 37 -11.01 8.44 2.75
N MET A 38 -10.58 7.46 1.94
CA MET A 38 -9.57 7.68 0.91
C MET A 38 -10.13 8.55 -0.21
N SER A 39 -9.28 9.46 -0.71
CA SER A 39 -9.58 10.24 -1.90
C SER A 39 -9.07 9.55 -3.18
N LYS A 40 -8.06 8.69 -3.05
CA LYS A 40 -7.48 7.94 -4.16
C LYS A 40 -6.72 6.73 -3.62
N PHE A 41 -6.69 5.66 -4.38
CA PHE A 41 -5.88 4.48 -4.08
C PHE A 41 -5.07 4.12 -5.33
N ALA A 42 -3.75 4.00 -5.17
CA ALA A 42 -2.87 3.60 -6.25
C ALA A 42 -2.12 2.33 -5.85
N ALA A 43 -2.19 1.30 -6.71
CA ALA A 43 -1.49 0.05 -6.49
C ALA A 43 -0.42 -0.09 -7.58
N THR A 44 0.84 0.09 -7.20
CA THR A 44 1.96 0.06 -8.13
C THR A 44 2.62 -1.31 -8.11
N LYS A 45 2.88 -1.87 -9.28
CA LYS A 45 3.66 -3.09 -9.44
C LYS A 45 5.07 -2.71 -9.87
N VAL A 46 6.06 -3.15 -9.10
CA VAL A 46 7.47 -2.93 -9.45
C VAL A 46 7.87 -3.95 -10.50
N VAL A 47 8.28 -3.47 -11.68
CA VAL A 47 8.57 -4.35 -12.82
C VAL A 47 10.07 -4.51 -13.09
N GLY A 48 10.91 -3.72 -12.44
CA GLY A 48 12.35 -3.79 -12.64
C GLY A 48 13.09 -2.67 -11.95
N THR A 49 14.38 -2.61 -12.20
CA THR A 49 15.25 -1.52 -11.77
C THR A 49 15.98 -0.95 -12.99
N PRO A 50 16.48 0.29 -12.92
CA PRO A 50 17.18 0.88 -14.07
C PRO A 50 18.41 0.10 -14.55
N ASP A 51 19.08 -0.62 -13.66
CA ASP A 51 20.29 -1.38 -14.00
C ASP A 51 20.00 -2.87 -14.28
N GLY A 52 18.73 -3.28 -14.25
CA GLY A 52 18.34 -4.65 -14.52
C GLY A 52 18.46 -5.62 -13.35
N SER A 53 18.85 -5.13 -12.18
CA SER A 53 18.92 -5.99 -10.98
C SER A 53 17.53 -6.37 -10.50
N THR A 54 17.43 -7.45 -9.71
CA THR A 54 16.16 -7.87 -9.13
C THR A 54 15.69 -6.86 -8.08
N PRO A 55 14.49 -6.30 -8.22
CA PRO A 55 13.98 -5.34 -7.23
C PRO A 55 13.79 -6.02 -5.86
N PRO A 56 14.22 -5.36 -4.77
CA PRO A 56 13.99 -5.89 -3.42
C PRO A 56 12.55 -5.76 -2.95
N PHE A 57 11.74 -4.95 -3.65
CA PHE A 57 10.34 -4.72 -3.34
C PHE A 57 9.48 -5.03 -4.56
N TYR A 58 8.21 -5.37 -4.36
CA TYR A 58 7.36 -5.83 -5.45
C TYR A 58 6.09 -5.00 -5.65
N ARG A 59 5.39 -4.66 -4.57
CA ARG A 59 4.17 -3.84 -4.66
C ARG A 59 4.30 -2.63 -3.76
N ILE A 60 3.76 -1.49 -4.25
CA ILE A 60 3.69 -0.26 -3.48
C ILE A 60 2.24 0.22 -3.56
N ALA A 61 1.57 0.29 -2.41
CA ALA A 61 0.23 0.84 -2.32
C ALA A 61 0.30 2.25 -1.77
N GLU A 62 -0.45 3.16 -2.36
CA GLU A 62 -0.55 4.53 -1.88
C GLU A 62 -2.01 4.87 -1.63
N LEU A 63 -2.33 5.19 -0.38
CA LEU A 63 -3.68 5.49 0.09
C LEU A 63 -3.73 6.98 0.38
N TYR A 64 -4.41 7.74 -0.48
CA TYR A 64 -4.49 9.19 -0.37
C TYR A 64 -5.70 9.61 0.44
N PHE A 65 -5.53 10.66 1.24
CA PHE A 65 -6.58 11.22 2.09
C PHE A 65 -6.66 12.72 1.88
N PRO A 66 -7.86 13.33 2.07
CA PRO A 66 -8.01 14.77 1.87
C PRO A 66 -7.25 15.61 2.89
N SER A 67 -6.90 15.03 4.05
CA SER A 67 -6.14 15.73 5.09
C SER A 67 -5.42 14.73 5.97
N MET A 68 -4.43 15.21 6.72
CA MET A 68 -3.75 14.37 7.71
C MET A 68 -4.71 13.92 8.81
N GLU A 69 -5.67 14.75 9.18
CA GLU A 69 -6.67 14.39 10.18
C GLU A 69 -7.53 13.22 9.70
N ALA A 70 -7.99 13.25 8.44
CA ALA A 70 -8.75 12.15 7.86
C ALA A 70 -7.92 10.86 7.82
N LEU A 71 -6.65 10.97 7.48
CA LEU A 71 -5.73 9.83 7.48
C LEU A 71 -5.62 9.22 8.88
N GLN A 72 -5.39 10.06 9.89
CA GLN A 72 -5.20 9.58 11.27
C GLN A 72 -6.47 8.93 11.81
N GLN A 73 -7.65 9.47 11.50
CA GLN A 73 -8.91 8.87 11.88
C GLN A 73 -9.09 7.50 11.24
N CYS A 74 -8.77 7.39 9.95
CA CYS A 74 -8.84 6.12 9.24
C CYS A 74 -7.88 5.10 9.84
N ALA A 75 -6.62 5.50 10.06
CA ALA A 75 -5.59 4.61 10.59
C ALA A 75 -5.95 4.05 11.97
N ALA A 76 -6.69 4.81 12.76
CA ALA A 76 -7.11 4.39 14.10
C ALA A 76 -8.31 3.44 14.08
N SER A 77 -9.01 3.28 12.95
CA SER A 77 -10.22 2.47 12.90
C SER A 77 -9.89 0.97 12.93
N ALA A 78 -10.78 0.20 13.56
CA ALA A 78 -10.62 -1.25 13.65
C ALA A 78 -10.70 -1.91 12.25
N SER A 79 -11.54 -1.39 11.36
CA SER A 79 -11.67 -1.95 10.00
C SER A 79 -10.39 -1.76 9.19
N THR A 80 -9.72 -0.61 9.32
CA THR A 80 -8.44 -0.38 8.67
C THR A 80 -7.38 -1.33 9.21
N GLN A 81 -7.38 -1.57 10.52
CA GLN A 81 -6.42 -2.49 11.13
C GLN A 81 -6.61 -3.93 10.65
N GLU A 82 -7.83 -4.34 10.31
CA GLU A 82 -8.09 -5.64 9.68
C GLU A 82 -7.41 -5.72 8.31
N ALA A 83 -7.51 -4.68 7.51
CA ALA A 83 -6.85 -4.64 6.20
C ALA A 83 -5.34 -4.65 6.35
N VAL A 84 -4.79 -3.94 7.32
CA VAL A 84 -3.35 -3.92 7.60
C VAL A 84 -2.87 -5.31 8.03
N ALA A 85 -3.62 -5.98 8.91
CA ALA A 85 -3.29 -7.34 9.33
C ALA A 85 -3.25 -8.31 8.14
N HIS A 86 -4.18 -8.17 7.20
CA HIS A 86 -4.18 -8.98 5.98
C HIS A 86 -2.97 -8.70 5.11
N ALA A 87 -2.57 -7.43 5.01
CA ALA A 87 -1.35 -7.05 4.28
C ALA A 87 -0.13 -7.78 4.84
N PHE A 88 0.00 -7.84 6.17
CA PHE A 88 1.09 -8.57 6.82
C PHE A 88 0.99 -10.06 6.55
N ALA A 89 -0.22 -10.62 6.57
CA ALA A 89 -0.42 -12.05 6.37
C ALA A 89 0.00 -12.53 4.97
N ILE A 90 -0.23 -11.72 3.93
CA ILE A 90 0.13 -12.10 2.57
C ILE A 90 1.58 -11.78 2.20
N SER A 91 2.29 -11.01 3.03
CA SER A 91 3.65 -10.55 2.73
C SER A 91 4.68 -11.62 3.08
N THR A 92 4.92 -12.53 2.15
CA THR A 92 5.79 -13.71 2.36
C THR A 92 7.27 -13.38 2.32
N GLY A 93 7.66 -12.27 1.71
CA GLY A 93 9.07 -11.84 1.63
C GLY A 93 9.56 -11.08 2.86
N GLY A 94 8.71 -10.92 3.87
CA GLY A 94 8.99 -10.16 5.08
C GLY A 94 7.84 -9.19 5.36
N PRO A 95 7.83 -8.52 6.52
CA PRO A 95 6.74 -7.60 6.83
C PRO A 95 6.74 -6.40 5.87
N PRO A 96 5.56 -5.91 5.48
CA PRO A 96 5.49 -4.71 4.66
C PRO A 96 5.92 -3.49 5.46
N ILE A 97 6.43 -2.49 4.75
CA ILE A 97 6.79 -1.20 5.35
C ILE A 97 5.57 -0.29 5.22
N VAL A 98 5.10 0.27 6.32
CA VAL A 98 3.94 1.18 6.33
C VAL A 98 4.40 2.54 6.79
N LEU A 99 4.20 3.55 5.94
CA LEU A 99 4.68 4.90 6.18
C LEU A 99 3.54 5.91 6.07
N VAL A 100 3.53 6.89 6.98
CA VAL A 100 2.65 8.06 6.88
C VAL A 100 3.46 9.15 6.20
N SER A 101 2.92 9.72 5.12
CA SER A 101 3.69 10.60 4.25
C SER A 101 2.87 11.81 3.79
N GLU A 102 3.57 12.85 3.41
CA GLU A 102 2.99 14.01 2.74
C GLU A 102 3.63 14.12 1.35
N GLU A 103 2.80 14.25 0.33
CA GLU A 103 3.29 14.35 -1.04
C GLU A 103 3.37 15.81 -1.47
N GLU A 104 4.51 16.18 -2.00
CA GLU A 104 4.70 17.49 -2.65
C GLU A 104 4.91 17.23 -4.14
N THR A 105 3.96 17.68 -4.96
CA THR A 105 3.95 17.39 -6.40
C THR A 105 4.30 18.64 -7.20
N THR A 106 5.22 18.50 -8.15
CA THR A 106 5.55 19.54 -9.11
C THR A 106 5.18 19.05 -10.50
N LYS A 107 4.40 19.84 -11.22
CA LYS A 107 4.01 19.52 -12.61
C LYS A 107 4.81 20.37 -13.57
N PHE A 108 5.14 19.79 -14.70
CA PHE A 108 5.91 20.46 -15.75
C PHE A 108 5.06 20.68 -16.99
#